data_00ad36c5b9e749b3cf88db8ca1e9a76d
#
_entry.id   00ad36c5b9e749b3cf88db8ca1e9a76d
#
_cell.length_a   1.000
_cell.length_b   1.000
_cell.length_c   1.000
_cell.angle_alpha   90.00
_cell.angle_beta   90.00
_cell.angle_gamma   90.00
#
_symmetry.space_group_name_H-M   'P 1'
#
loop_
_entity.id
_entity.type
_entity.pdbx_description
1 polymer ?
#
loop_
_entity_poly.entity_id
_entity_poly.type
_entity_poly.pdbx_seq_one_letter_code
_entity_poly.pdbx_strand_id
1 'polypeptide(L)'
;MLGSSRRPTSIAVLTSGGDAAGMNAAVRAVVRTGIRAGLTVYAVFEGFQGLVDGGDSIRRITSEDVGGILHRGGTVLGTARCQEFRERDGRRRAARNLAELGIEALAVIGGDGSLTGANQLCAEWPELLDELADRGELDREIAEARRRLVLVGMVGSIDNDMAGTDMTIGADTALHRITEAIDAIQSTASSHQRSFVIEVMGRNCGYLALMGGIATGANFVFLPESPPEDGWPDTMADALRAGRAIGRRSNIVIVAEGARDRHGEPITAQQIRDILEEKLGEDTRVTSLGHVQRGGSPSAFDRYLSTVLGFAAVEKILSSPDAEPQLIGIRGHQIISSPLMANVETTRSVA
;
A
#
# COMPACT_ATOMS: atom_id res chain seq x y z
N MET A 1 12.72 32.66 -23.23
CA MET A 1 13.27 31.33 -23.50
C MET A 1 13.04 30.52 -22.24
N LEU A 2 12.04 29.65 -22.20
CA LEU A 2 11.84 28.68 -21.13
C LEU A 2 13.01 27.70 -21.25
N GLY A 3 13.93 27.74 -20.29
CA GLY A 3 15.07 26.84 -20.25
C GLY A 3 14.56 25.41 -20.25
N SER A 4 15.00 24.59 -21.18
CA SER A 4 14.78 23.13 -21.17
C SER A 4 15.26 22.62 -19.83
N SER A 5 14.30 22.16 -18.99
CA SER A 5 14.62 21.58 -17.71
C SER A 5 15.56 20.38 -17.92
N ARG A 6 16.64 20.38 -17.19
CA ARG A 6 17.64 19.31 -17.25
C ARG A 6 17.00 18.01 -16.70
N ARG A 7 17.11 16.93 -17.46
CA ARG A 7 16.71 15.60 -16.98
C ARG A 7 17.53 15.22 -15.74
N PRO A 8 16.88 14.63 -14.73
CA PRO A 8 17.59 14.08 -13.57
C PRO A 8 18.67 13.07 -14.00
N THR A 9 19.79 13.09 -13.29
CA THR A 9 20.92 12.15 -13.50
C THR A 9 20.97 11.09 -12.40
N SER A 10 20.17 11.25 -11.36
CA SER A 10 20.12 10.36 -10.21
C SER A 10 18.70 10.20 -9.66
N ILE A 11 18.43 9.03 -9.11
CA ILE A 11 17.16 8.69 -8.50
C ILE A 11 17.40 7.88 -7.23
N ALA A 12 16.60 8.15 -6.19
CA ALA A 12 16.49 7.25 -5.05
C ALA A 12 15.14 6.54 -5.05
N VAL A 13 15.11 5.30 -4.55
CA VAL A 13 13.89 4.52 -4.34
C VAL A 13 13.79 4.11 -2.88
N LEU A 14 12.61 4.25 -2.31
CA LEU A 14 12.28 3.79 -0.96
C LEU A 14 10.90 3.12 -0.89
N THR A 15 10.75 2.29 0.13
CA THR A 15 9.46 1.74 0.56
C THR A 15 9.12 2.28 1.94
N SER A 16 7.86 2.63 2.18
CA SER A 16 7.44 3.20 3.46
C SER A 16 6.01 2.80 3.81
N GLY A 17 5.71 2.75 5.10
CA GLY A 17 4.41 2.32 5.61
C GLY A 17 4.32 0.80 5.81
N GLY A 18 3.13 0.23 5.71
CA GLY A 18 2.94 -1.22 5.77
C GLY A 18 3.52 -1.90 4.54
N ASP A 19 4.22 -3.02 4.75
CA ASP A 19 4.71 -3.81 3.64
C ASP A 19 3.57 -4.47 2.85
N ALA A 20 3.82 -4.69 1.58
CA ALA A 20 2.87 -5.33 0.66
C ALA A 20 3.62 -6.20 -0.35
N ALA A 21 3.09 -7.38 -0.62
CA ALA A 21 3.68 -8.30 -1.57
C ALA A 21 3.66 -7.70 -2.99
N GLY A 22 4.84 -7.50 -3.58
CA GLY A 22 5.03 -6.80 -4.85
C GLY A 22 5.94 -5.57 -4.75
N MET A 23 6.14 -5.00 -3.54
CA MET A 23 7.05 -3.86 -3.37
C MET A 23 8.45 -4.14 -3.91
N ASN A 24 8.99 -5.35 -3.70
CA ASN A 24 10.30 -5.75 -4.23
C ASN A 24 10.34 -5.77 -5.76
N ALA A 25 9.24 -6.14 -6.39
CA ALA A 25 9.15 -6.11 -7.85
C ALA A 25 9.16 -4.68 -8.39
N ALA A 26 8.50 -3.75 -7.70
CA ALA A 26 8.52 -2.32 -8.02
C ALA A 26 9.93 -1.71 -7.82
N VAL A 27 10.56 -1.97 -6.67
CA VAL A 27 11.96 -1.58 -6.40
C VAL A 27 12.88 -2.07 -7.51
N ARG A 28 12.80 -3.35 -7.85
CA ARG A 28 13.61 -3.95 -8.92
C ARG A 28 13.38 -3.26 -10.26
N ALA A 29 12.15 -2.94 -10.59
CA ALA A 29 11.80 -2.26 -11.83
C ALA A 29 12.37 -0.85 -11.89
N VAL A 30 12.22 -0.06 -10.81
CA VAL A 30 12.81 1.29 -10.71
C VAL A 30 14.32 1.23 -10.86
N VAL A 31 14.99 0.35 -10.13
CA VAL A 31 16.46 0.22 -10.18
C VAL A 31 16.94 -0.14 -11.58
N ARG A 32 16.41 -1.19 -12.18
CA ARG A 32 16.87 -1.65 -13.51
C ARG A 32 16.55 -0.67 -14.61
N THR A 33 15.38 -0.04 -14.57
CA THR A 33 14.99 0.98 -15.55
C THR A 33 15.86 2.22 -15.41
N GLY A 34 16.09 2.68 -14.17
CA GLY A 34 16.96 3.84 -13.91
C GLY A 34 18.38 3.62 -14.41
N ILE A 35 18.99 2.47 -14.09
CA ILE A 35 20.34 2.13 -14.57
C ILE A 35 20.39 2.03 -16.09
N ARG A 36 19.39 1.39 -16.73
CA ARG A 36 19.29 1.30 -18.18
C ARG A 36 19.17 2.68 -18.84
N ALA A 37 18.52 3.63 -18.18
CA ALA A 37 18.38 5.01 -18.64
C ALA A 37 19.63 5.87 -18.36
N GLY A 38 20.66 5.30 -17.74
CA GLY A 38 21.92 6.01 -17.42
C GLY A 38 21.90 6.78 -16.11
N LEU A 39 20.88 6.56 -15.25
CA LEU A 39 20.81 7.20 -13.94
C LEU A 39 21.74 6.52 -12.94
N THR A 40 22.28 7.31 -12.00
CA THR A 40 22.80 6.78 -10.75
C THR A 40 21.61 6.47 -9.84
N VAL A 41 21.48 5.22 -9.40
CA VAL A 41 20.34 4.78 -8.59
C VAL A 41 20.79 4.53 -7.15
N TYR A 42 20.01 5.04 -6.20
CA TYR A 42 20.21 4.85 -4.77
C TYR A 42 19.01 4.09 -4.18
N ALA A 43 19.28 3.19 -3.26
CA ALA A 43 18.28 2.58 -2.40
C ALA A 43 18.32 3.27 -1.04
N VAL A 44 17.15 3.62 -0.51
CA VAL A 44 17.00 4.12 0.86
C VAL A 44 16.42 3.00 1.70
N PHE A 45 17.20 2.56 2.68
CA PHE A 45 16.80 1.51 3.61
C PHE A 45 15.99 2.11 4.76
N GLU A 46 15.05 1.34 5.31
CA GLU A 46 14.15 1.75 6.40
C GLU A 46 13.28 2.99 6.08
N GLY A 47 13.01 3.24 4.81
CA GLY A 47 12.09 4.29 4.37
C GLY A 47 12.51 5.70 4.77
N PHE A 48 11.59 6.47 5.35
CA PHE A 48 11.89 7.85 5.78
C PHE A 48 12.89 7.93 6.93
N GLN A 49 12.99 6.88 7.78
CA GLN A 49 14.03 6.82 8.79
C GLN A 49 15.40 6.87 8.14
N GLY A 50 15.62 6.07 7.09
CA GLY A 50 16.89 6.08 6.37
C GLY A 50 17.20 7.39 5.66
N LEU A 51 16.18 8.14 5.20
CA LEU A 51 16.42 9.50 4.68
C LEU A 51 16.92 10.45 5.77
N VAL A 52 16.37 10.35 6.98
CA VAL A 52 16.75 11.18 8.13
C VAL A 52 18.14 10.81 8.66
N ASP A 53 18.43 9.52 8.73
CA ASP A 53 19.72 9.00 9.25
C ASP A 53 20.85 9.25 8.26
N GLY A 54 20.61 9.13 6.96
CA GLY A 54 21.63 9.29 5.94
C GLY A 54 22.70 8.19 5.98
N GLY A 55 23.90 8.52 5.54
CA GLY A 55 25.06 7.62 5.58
C GLY A 55 24.78 6.26 4.93
N ASP A 56 25.05 5.18 5.66
CA ASP A 56 24.85 3.81 5.17
C ASP A 56 23.39 3.43 4.87
N SER A 57 22.42 4.23 5.30
CA SER A 57 21.02 4.01 4.99
C SER A 57 20.63 4.45 3.57
N ILE A 58 21.49 5.21 2.88
CA ILE A 58 21.29 5.62 1.48
C ILE A 58 22.49 5.12 0.66
N ARG A 59 22.29 4.04 -0.08
CA ARG A 59 23.37 3.37 -0.80
C ARG A 59 23.13 3.38 -2.29
N ARG A 60 24.19 3.62 -3.05
CA ARG A 60 24.19 3.33 -4.48
C ARG A 60 23.93 1.84 -4.70
N ILE A 61 23.04 1.52 -5.63
CA ILE A 61 22.58 0.15 -5.90
C ILE A 61 22.76 -0.18 -7.37
N THR A 62 23.02 -1.46 -7.66
CA THR A 62 23.28 -2.01 -8.99
C THR A 62 22.14 -2.94 -9.44
N SER A 63 22.20 -3.40 -10.68
CA SER A 63 21.23 -4.38 -11.21
C SER A 63 21.37 -5.75 -10.55
N GLU A 64 22.55 -6.09 -10.05
CA GLU A 64 22.86 -7.33 -9.37
C GLU A 64 22.22 -7.37 -7.97
N ASP A 65 22.22 -6.25 -7.26
CA ASP A 65 21.67 -6.12 -5.90
C ASP A 65 20.16 -6.37 -5.86
N VAL A 66 19.47 -6.16 -6.98
CA VAL A 66 18.05 -6.47 -7.13
C VAL A 66 17.79 -7.78 -7.90
N GLY A 67 18.82 -8.61 -8.03
CA GLY A 67 18.71 -9.98 -8.54
C GLY A 67 17.91 -10.85 -7.58
N GLY A 68 17.02 -11.74 -8.10
CA GLY A 68 16.30 -12.71 -7.27
C GLY A 68 15.28 -12.17 -6.28
N ILE A 69 14.91 -10.87 -6.31
CA ILE A 69 13.92 -10.32 -5.35
C ILE A 69 12.49 -10.28 -5.88
N LEU A 70 12.26 -10.53 -7.16
CA LEU A 70 10.95 -10.41 -7.82
C LEU A 70 9.85 -11.24 -7.13
N HIS A 71 10.21 -12.42 -6.64
CA HIS A 71 9.28 -13.35 -6.00
C HIS A 71 9.25 -13.24 -4.47
N ARG A 72 10.05 -12.35 -3.88
CA ARG A 72 10.10 -12.17 -2.43
C ARG A 72 9.00 -11.23 -1.97
N GLY A 73 8.27 -11.66 -0.92
CA GLY A 73 7.31 -10.79 -0.23
C GLY A 73 7.98 -9.77 0.68
N GLY A 74 7.18 -8.91 1.29
CA GLY A 74 7.69 -7.82 2.08
C GLY A 74 8.48 -6.81 1.26
N THR A 75 9.44 -6.14 1.90
CA THR A 75 10.37 -5.21 1.23
C THR A 75 11.81 -5.46 1.66
N VAL A 76 12.71 -5.61 0.68
CA VAL A 76 14.15 -5.78 0.93
C VAL A 76 14.82 -4.50 1.41
N LEU A 77 14.17 -3.35 1.19
CA LEU A 77 14.64 -2.06 1.68
C LEU A 77 14.26 -1.80 3.13
N GLY A 78 13.36 -2.60 3.68
CA GLY A 78 12.79 -2.33 4.99
C GLY A 78 11.85 -1.14 5.01
N THR A 79 11.17 -0.96 6.14
CA THR A 79 10.29 0.16 6.42
C THR A 79 10.21 0.37 7.93
N ALA A 80 10.57 1.54 8.39
CA ALA A 80 10.47 1.94 9.79
C ALA A 80 9.54 3.15 9.95
N ARG A 81 8.87 3.19 11.11
CA ARG A 81 8.13 4.39 11.49
C ARG A 81 9.13 5.48 11.87
N CYS A 82 9.09 6.61 11.19
CA CYS A 82 9.95 7.77 11.47
C CYS A 82 9.11 8.92 12.02
N GLN A 83 9.13 9.12 13.33
CA GLN A 83 8.43 10.23 13.95
C GLN A 83 9.11 11.56 13.61
N GLU A 84 10.45 11.56 13.54
CA GLU A 84 11.24 12.76 13.24
C GLU A 84 10.93 13.34 11.85
N PHE A 85 10.63 12.50 10.85
CA PHE A 85 10.27 12.98 9.51
C PHE A 85 8.95 13.76 9.48
N ARG A 86 8.07 13.57 10.46
CA ARG A 86 6.85 14.38 10.61
C ARG A 86 7.16 15.82 11.00
N GLU A 87 8.29 16.03 11.65
CA GLU A 87 8.78 17.35 12.05
C GLU A 87 9.64 17.96 10.95
N ARG A 88 9.63 19.31 10.85
CA ARG A 88 10.43 20.02 9.84
C ARG A 88 11.92 19.72 9.95
N ASP A 89 12.43 19.55 11.17
CA ASP A 89 13.85 19.25 11.42
C ASP A 89 14.30 17.92 10.81
N GLY A 90 13.48 16.88 10.93
CA GLY A 90 13.75 15.59 10.29
C GLY A 90 13.72 15.69 8.77
N ARG A 91 12.75 16.44 8.20
CA ARG A 91 12.71 16.67 6.74
C ARG A 91 13.91 17.50 6.26
N ARG A 92 14.40 18.46 7.06
CA ARG A 92 15.62 19.22 6.74
C ARG A 92 16.85 18.31 6.69
N ARG A 93 17.00 17.38 7.67
CA ARG A 93 18.09 16.39 7.64
C ARG A 93 17.98 15.48 6.42
N ALA A 94 16.79 14.99 6.11
CA ALA A 94 16.55 14.20 4.91
C ALA A 94 16.90 14.96 3.62
N ALA A 95 16.53 16.24 3.53
CA ALA A 95 16.87 17.10 2.41
C ALA A 95 18.39 17.29 2.26
N ARG A 96 19.12 17.50 3.37
CA ARG A 96 20.58 17.58 3.36
C ARG A 96 21.19 16.30 2.81
N ASN A 97 20.81 15.14 3.33
CA ASN A 97 21.35 13.85 2.93
C ASN A 97 21.14 13.57 1.43
N LEU A 98 19.96 13.90 0.90
CA LEU A 98 19.66 13.75 -0.52
C LEU A 98 20.47 14.74 -1.38
N ALA A 99 20.57 16.01 -0.95
CA ALA A 99 21.26 17.05 -1.68
C ALA A 99 22.78 16.80 -1.74
N GLU A 100 23.41 16.40 -0.63
CA GLU A 100 24.84 16.05 -0.58
C GLU A 100 25.18 14.88 -1.51
N LEU A 101 24.31 13.85 -1.59
CA LEU A 101 24.49 12.73 -2.51
C LEU A 101 24.12 13.03 -3.96
N GLY A 102 23.61 14.23 -4.21
CA GLY A 102 23.22 14.64 -5.55
C GLY A 102 21.99 13.92 -6.09
N ILE A 103 21.07 13.51 -5.23
CA ILE A 103 19.85 12.86 -5.64
C ILE A 103 18.83 13.90 -6.11
N GLU A 104 18.40 13.77 -7.37
CA GLU A 104 17.54 14.73 -8.06
C GLU A 104 16.10 14.24 -8.21
N ALA A 105 15.85 12.93 -8.01
CA ALA A 105 14.54 12.33 -8.11
C ALA A 105 14.30 11.30 -7.00
N LEU A 106 13.04 11.17 -6.57
CA LEU A 106 12.60 10.23 -5.55
C LEU A 106 11.41 9.42 -6.05
N ALA A 107 11.54 8.09 -6.04
CA ALA A 107 10.45 7.14 -6.25
C ALA A 107 10.02 6.55 -4.91
N VAL A 108 8.77 6.77 -4.51
CA VAL A 108 8.23 6.32 -3.23
C VAL A 108 7.16 5.26 -3.44
N ILE A 109 7.31 4.11 -2.77
CA ILE A 109 6.33 3.02 -2.78
C ILE A 109 5.74 2.92 -1.39
N GLY A 110 4.45 3.23 -1.25
CA GLY A 110 3.81 3.22 0.06
C GLY A 110 2.35 3.63 0.02
N GLY A 111 1.70 3.67 1.18
CA GLY A 111 0.33 4.11 1.34
C GLY A 111 0.20 5.64 1.43
N ASP A 112 -1.01 6.08 1.74
CA ASP A 112 -1.43 7.49 1.85
C ASP A 112 -0.48 8.37 2.67
N GLY A 113 -0.23 7.98 3.92
CA GLY A 113 0.66 8.73 4.82
C GLY A 113 2.09 8.84 4.32
N SER A 114 2.61 7.81 3.64
CA SER A 114 3.95 7.84 3.05
C SER A 114 4.03 8.78 1.86
N LEU A 115 3.02 8.76 1.00
CA LEU A 115 2.96 9.61 -0.18
C LEU A 115 2.72 11.08 0.20
N THR A 116 1.90 11.34 1.23
CA THR A 116 1.72 12.69 1.82
C THR A 116 3.04 13.22 2.36
N GLY A 117 3.77 12.41 3.14
CA GLY A 117 5.06 12.82 3.70
C GLY A 117 6.11 13.12 2.62
N ALA A 118 6.15 12.32 1.54
CA ALA A 118 7.03 12.57 0.40
C ALA A 118 6.67 13.88 -0.33
N ASN A 119 5.37 14.12 -0.52
CA ASN A 119 4.89 15.36 -1.13
C ASN A 119 5.26 16.59 -0.28
N GLN A 120 5.13 16.49 1.04
CA GLN A 120 5.51 17.56 1.95
C GLN A 120 7.00 17.88 1.86
N LEU A 121 7.87 16.85 1.83
CA LEU A 121 9.31 17.05 1.60
C LEU A 121 9.57 17.78 0.28
N CYS A 122 8.88 17.38 -0.78
CA CYS A 122 9.02 17.99 -2.11
C CYS A 122 8.53 19.46 -2.12
N ALA A 123 7.43 19.76 -1.46
CA ALA A 123 6.88 21.11 -1.36
C ALA A 123 7.78 22.05 -0.55
N GLU A 124 8.36 21.55 0.54
CA GLU A 124 9.28 22.32 1.39
C GLU A 124 10.73 22.36 0.85
N TRP A 125 11.03 21.59 -0.19
CA TRP A 125 12.39 21.34 -0.66
C TRP A 125 13.23 22.61 -0.89
N PRO A 126 12.77 23.63 -1.63
CA PRO A 126 13.58 24.83 -1.86
C PRO A 126 13.93 25.58 -0.58
N GLU A 127 12.94 25.68 0.33
CA GLU A 127 13.11 26.39 1.60
C GLU A 127 14.07 25.62 2.54
N LEU A 128 13.96 24.28 2.57
CA LEU A 128 14.86 23.44 3.37
C LEU A 128 16.30 23.58 2.93
N LEU A 129 16.56 23.68 1.61
CA LEU A 129 17.91 23.90 1.09
C LEU A 129 18.44 25.30 1.43
N ASP A 130 17.60 26.34 1.37
CA ASP A 130 17.97 27.69 1.77
C ASP A 130 18.33 27.74 3.28
N GLU A 131 17.51 27.14 4.14
CA GLU A 131 17.81 27.04 5.57
C GLU A 131 19.13 26.31 5.86
N LEU A 132 19.42 25.22 5.13
CA LEU A 132 20.67 24.49 5.28
C LEU A 132 21.87 25.31 4.86
N ALA A 133 21.75 26.05 3.75
CA ALA A 133 22.82 26.93 3.27
C ALA A 133 23.06 28.12 4.23
N ASP A 134 21.99 28.72 4.76
CA ASP A 134 22.08 29.83 5.73
C ASP A 134 22.71 29.42 7.07
N ARG A 135 22.57 28.15 7.45
CA ARG A 135 23.20 27.56 8.65
C ARG A 135 24.61 27.06 8.39
N GLY A 136 25.07 27.06 7.15
CA GLY A 136 26.37 26.48 6.76
C GLY A 136 26.40 24.95 6.84
N GLU A 137 25.24 24.30 6.84
CA GLU A 137 25.07 22.83 6.87
C GLU A 137 25.06 22.24 5.45
N LEU A 138 24.92 23.06 4.40
CA LEU A 138 25.01 22.67 3.00
C LEU A 138 25.72 23.80 2.22
N ASP A 139 26.53 23.43 1.25
CA ASP A 139 27.14 24.38 0.34
C ASP A 139 26.06 25.14 -0.45
N ARG A 140 26.18 26.48 -0.52
CA ARG A 140 25.20 27.32 -1.23
C ARG A 140 25.15 27.01 -2.73
N GLU A 141 26.25 26.65 -3.34
CA GLU A 141 26.28 26.27 -4.76
C GLU A 141 25.47 24.98 -4.98
N ILE A 142 25.56 24.04 -4.05
CA ILE A 142 24.74 22.80 -4.07
C ILE A 142 23.26 23.14 -3.90
N ALA A 143 22.92 24.00 -2.93
CA ALA A 143 21.55 24.42 -2.69
C ALA A 143 20.93 25.09 -3.92
N GLU A 144 21.66 25.99 -4.58
CA GLU A 144 21.21 26.68 -5.80
C GLU A 144 21.08 25.76 -7.00
N ALA A 145 22.03 24.83 -7.19
CA ALA A 145 22.04 23.89 -8.30
C ALA A 145 20.93 22.83 -8.20
N ARG A 146 20.40 22.57 -6.99
CA ARG A 146 19.47 21.47 -6.72
C ARG A 146 18.11 21.94 -6.20
N ARG A 147 17.63 23.08 -6.66
CA ARG A 147 16.37 23.72 -6.23
C ARG A 147 15.12 22.85 -6.39
N ARG A 148 15.25 21.67 -6.99
CA ARG A 148 14.10 20.82 -7.29
C ARG A 148 14.38 19.35 -6.97
N LEU A 149 13.39 18.71 -6.38
CA LEU A 149 13.30 17.26 -6.22
C LEU A 149 12.11 16.75 -7.03
N VAL A 150 12.35 15.87 -8.01
CA VAL A 150 11.28 15.24 -8.79
C VAL A 150 10.71 14.09 -7.99
N LEU A 151 9.39 14.05 -7.79
CA LEU A 151 8.73 13.03 -6.97
C LEU A 151 7.71 12.23 -7.78
N VAL A 152 7.82 10.91 -7.70
CA VAL A 152 6.82 9.98 -8.21
C VAL A 152 6.46 8.96 -7.13
N GLY A 153 5.15 8.80 -6.89
CA GLY A 153 4.57 7.84 -5.97
C GLY A 153 3.99 6.62 -6.70
N MET A 154 4.05 5.47 -6.03
CA MET A 154 3.33 4.25 -6.37
C MET A 154 2.63 3.73 -5.13
N VAL A 155 1.37 3.30 -5.25
CA VAL A 155 0.62 2.85 -4.08
C VAL A 155 0.98 1.42 -3.71
N GLY A 156 1.66 1.26 -2.57
CA GLY A 156 1.89 -0.02 -1.91
C GLY A 156 0.98 -0.14 -0.68
N SER A 157 -0.15 -0.82 -0.84
CA SER A 157 -1.15 -1.05 0.20
C SER A 157 -1.95 -2.29 -0.16
N ILE A 158 -2.23 -3.14 0.82
CA ILE A 158 -3.13 -4.30 0.62
C ILE A 158 -4.61 -3.90 0.65
N ASP A 159 -4.91 -2.72 1.22
CA ASP A 159 -6.28 -2.31 1.54
C ASP A 159 -7.07 -1.88 0.28
N ASN A 160 -6.38 -1.55 -0.82
CA ASN A 160 -6.91 -1.04 -2.09
C ASN A 160 -7.81 0.20 -1.92
N ASP A 161 -7.45 1.06 -0.97
CA ASP A 161 -8.23 2.18 -0.44
C ASP A 161 -7.86 3.56 -1.03
N MET A 162 -6.94 3.62 -1.99
CA MET A 162 -6.49 4.88 -2.58
C MET A 162 -7.11 5.15 -3.97
N ALA A 163 -7.52 6.38 -4.18
CA ALA A 163 -7.90 6.87 -5.51
C ALA A 163 -6.70 6.92 -6.47
N GLY A 164 -6.96 7.10 -7.77
CA GLY A 164 -5.89 7.22 -8.78
C GLY A 164 -5.34 5.90 -9.30
N THR A 165 -5.78 4.77 -8.76
CA THR A 165 -5.44 3.44 -9.29
C THR A 165 -6.58 2.46 -9.04
N ASP A 166 -6.82 1.54 -9.96
CA ASP A 166 -7.82 0.48 -9.78
C ASP A 166 -7.30 -0.62 -8.84
N MET A 167 -5.98 -0.85 -8.84
CA MET A 167 -5.32 -1.83 -8.00
C MET A 167 -4.05 -1.26 -7.38
N THR A 168 -3.91 -1.48 -6.09
CA THR A 168 -2.70 -1.15 -5.33
C THR A 168 -1.77 -2.36 -5.25
N ILE A 169 -0.45 -2.11 -5.14
CA ILE A 169 0.55 -3.17 -5.00
C ILE A 169 0.29 -3.96 -3.72
N GLY A 170 0.03 -5.25 -3.86
CA GLY A 170 -0.16 -6.19 -2.76
C GLY A 170 -1.62 -6.57 -2.48
N ALA A 171 -2.60 -5.85 -3.02
CA ALA A 171 -4.01 -6.13 -2.78
C ALA A 171 -4.46 -7.47 -3.39
N ASP A 172 -3.98 -7.80 -4.59
CA ASP A 172 -4.29 -9.09 -5.25
C ASP A 172 -3.69 -10.27 -4.48
N THR A 173 -2.47 -10.14 -4.01
CA THR A 173 -1.83 -11.17 -3.18
C THR A 173 -2.56 -11.36 -1.85
N ALA A 174 -2.98 -10.28 -1.20
CA ALA A 174 -3.76 -10.37 0.03
C ALA A 174 -5.10 -11.08 -0.19
N LEU A 175 -5.80 -10.75 -1.28
CA LEU A 175 -7.03 -11.42 -1.68
C LEU A 175 -6.81 -12.91 -1.94
N HIS A 176 -5.71 -13.27 -2.59
CA HIS A 176 -5.34 -14.68 -2.81
C HIS A 176 -5.13 -15.42 -1.49
N ARG A 177 -4.44 -14.83 -0.51
CA ARG A 177 -4.28 -15.41 0.83
C ARG A 177 -5.60 -15.59 1.57
N ILE A 178 -6.50 -14.63 1.46
CA ILE A 178 -7.86 -14.71 2.02
C ILE A 178 -8.60 -15.89 1.39
N THR A 179 -8.60 -15.99 0.06
CA THR A 179 -9.27 -17.07 -0.67
C THR A 179 -8.73 -18.45 -0.27
N GLU A 180 -7.41 -18.64 -0.28
CA GLU A 180 -6.77 -19.89 0.16
C GLU A 180 -7.17 -20.28 1.60
N ALA A 181 -7.20 -19.32 2.52
CA ALA A 181 -7.56 -19.57 3.91
C ALA A 181 -9.03 -19.96 4.05
N ILE A 182 -9.92 -19.28 3.33
CA ILE A 182 -11.37 -19.58 3.37
C ILE A 182 -11.66 -20.95 2.76
N ASP A 183 -11.05 -21.31 1.63
CA ASP A 183 -11.18 -22.62 1.00
C ASP A 183 -10.75 -23.75 1.94
N ALA A 184 -9.63 -23.55 2.64
CA ALA A 184 -9.16 -24.49 3.66
C ALA A 184 -10.17 -24.64 4.81
N ILE A 185 -10.76 -23.52 5.27
CA ILE A 185 -11.78 -23.51 6.32
C ILE A 185 -13.07 -24.16 5.84
N GLN A 186 -13.52 -23.88 4.62
CA GLN A 186 -14.76 -24.45 4.07
C GLN A 186 -14.75 -25.98 4.05
N SER A 187 -13.60 -26.60 3.78
CA SER A 187 -13.46 -28.04 3.76
C SER A 187 -13.78 -28.69 5.11
N THR A 188 -13.27 -28.11 6.20
CA THR A 188 -13.55 -28.57 7.56
C THR A 188 -14.93 -28.13 8.05
N ALA A 189 -15.39 -26.93 7.69
CA ALA A 189 -16.72 -26.44 8.04
C ALA A 189 -17.83 -27.34 7.50
N SER A 190 -17.71 -27.78 6.25
CA SER A 190 -18.65 -28.72 5.61
C SER A 190 -18.65 -30.08 6.28
N SER A 191 -17.50 -30.59 6.72
CA SER A 191 -17.39 -31.88 7.39
C SER A 191 -18.16 -31.94 8.71
N HIS A 192 -18.15 -30.85 9.46
CA HIS A 192 -18.74 -30.76 10.80
C HIS A 192 -20.07 -29.99 10.86
N GLN A 193 -20.58 -29.50 9.74
CA GLN A 193 -21.78 -28.63 9.66
C GLN A 193 -21.69 -27.40 10.57
N ARG A 194 -20.51 -26.75 10.58
CA ARG A 194 -20.21 -25.60 11.43
C ARG A 194 -20.34 -24.28 10.68
N SER A 195 -20.53 -23.22 11.45
CA SER A 195 -20.42 -21.84 10.98
C SER A 195 -19.03 -21.28 11.33
N PHE A 196 -18.46 -20.48 10.42
CA PHE A 196 -17.20 -19.77 10.63
C PHE A 196 -17.36 -18.29 10.37
N VAL A 197 -16.83 -17.49 11.26
CA VAL A 197 -16.69 -16.04 11.09
C VAL A 197 -15.23 -15.74 10.84
N ILE A 198 -14.94 -15.12 9.70
CA ILE A 198 -13.58 -14.85 9.24
C ILE A 198 -13.38 -13.35 9.18
N GLU A 199 -12.46 -12.85 10.02
CA GLU A 199 -12.07 -11.45 10.04
C GLU A 199 -10.91 -11.22 9.09
N VAL A 200 -11.04 -10.19 8.24
CA VAL A 200 -10.03 -9.79 7.28
C VAL A 200 -9.64 -8.33 7.46
N MET A 201 -8.42 -8.00 7.07
CA MET A 201 -7.88 -6.63 7.08
C MET A 201 -8.57 -5.75 6.04
N GLY A 202 -8.17 -4.50 5.95
CA GLY A 202 -8.67 -3.51 4.99
C GLY A 202 -8.88 -2.13 5.62
N ARG A 203 -8.61 -1.96 6.93
CA ARG A 203 -8.87 -0.72 7.67
C ARG A 203 -10.32 -0.26 7.50
N ASN A 204 -10.51 0.89 6.84
CA ASN A 204 -11.82 1.47 6.56
C ASN A 204 -12.34 1.14 5.17
N CYS A 205 -11.68 0.23 4.42
CA CYS A 205 -12.07 -0.22 3.10
C CYS A 205 -12.48 -1.70 3.13
N GLY A 206 -13.69 -1.97 2.68
CA GLY A 206 -14.23 -3.33 2.62
C GLY A 206 -13.78 -4.15 1.41
N TYR A 207 -12.84 -3.64 0.59
CA TYR A 207 -12.42 -4.30 -0.64
C TYR A 207 -12.04 -5.78 -0.44
N LEU A 208 -11.15 -6.06 0.51
CA LEU A 208 -10.69 -7.43 0.77
C LEU A 208 -11.83 -8.34 1.26
N ALA A 209 -12.72 -7.82 2.12
CA ALA A 209 -13.86 -8.58 2.62
C ALA A 209 -14.88 -8.87 1.51
N LEU A 210 -15.21 -7.86 0.68
CA LEU A 210 -16.17 -8.02 -0.40
C LEU A 210 -15.66 -8.97 -1.47
N MET A 211 -14.44 -8.73 -1.97
CA MET A 211 -13.86 -9.55 -3.04
C MET A 211 -13.56 -10.98 -2.57
N GLY A 212 -13.11 -11.13 -1.32
CA GLY A 212 -12.96 -12.45 -0.69
C GLY A 212 -14.30 -13.16 -0.55
N GLY A 213 -15.37 -12.45 -0.16
CA GLY A 213 -16.72 -12.98 -0.06
C GLY A 213 -17.27 -13.46 -1.41
N ILE A 214 -17.11 -12.66 -2.45
CA ILE A 214 -17.53 -13.03 -3.81
C ILE A 214 -16.71 -14.23 -4.32
N ALA A 215 -15.39 -14.20 -4.15
CA ALA A 215 -14.50 -15.25 -4.66
C ALA A 215 -14.75 -16.62 -4.01
N THR A 216 -15.16 -16.65 -2.74
CA THR A 216 -15.36 -17.88 -1.97
C THR A 216 -16.83 -18.27 -1.79
N GLY A 217 -17.77 -17.42 -2.26
CA GLY A 217 -19.19 -17.65 -2.09
C GLY A 217 -19.65 -17.58 -0.62
N ALA A 218 -19.07 -16.67 0.17
CA ALA A 218 -19.46 -16.44 1.55
C ALA A 218 -20.97 -16.13 1.67
N ASN A 219 -21.57 -16.55 2.79
CA ASN A 219 -23.00 -16.40 2.98
C ASN A 219 -23.40 -15.00 3.43
N PHE A 220 -22.51 -14.30 4.11
CA PHE A 220 -22.71 -12.95 4.59
C PHE A 220 -21.37 -12.18 4.66
N VAL A 221 -21.40 -10.88 4.39
CA VAL A 221 -20.21 -10.03 4.43
C VAL A 221 -20.55 -8.72 5.12
N PHE A 222 -19.76 -8.33 6.11
CA PHE A 222 -19.85 -7.02 6.77
C PHE A 222 -18.76 -6.09 6.28
N LEU A 223 -19.16 -4.91 5.82
CA LEU A 223 -18.28 -3.90 5.22
C LEU A 223 -18.37 -2.57 5.96
N PRO A 224 -17.27 -1.81 6.08
CA PRO A 224 -17.30 -0.46 6.64
C PRO A 224 -18.23 0.49 5.87
N GLU A 225 -18.26 0.35 4.53
CA GLU A 225 -19.00 1.24 3.63
C GLU A 225 -20.50 0.96 3.56
N SER A 226 -20.92 -0.21 4.05
CA SER A 226 -22.32 -0.64 4.03
C SER A 226 -22.75 -1.09 5.43
N PRO A 227 -22.92 -0.15 6.39
CA PRO A 227 -23.43 -0.46 7.71
C PRO A 227 -24.81 -1.15 7.61
N PRO A 228 -25.01 -2.30 8.26
CA PRO A 228 -26.28 -3.01 8.19
C PRO A 228 -27.39 -2.24 8.90
N GLU A 229 -28.64 -2.52 8.49
CA GLU A 229 -29.84 -1.98 9.10
C GLU A 229 -30.02 -2.48 10.56
N ASP A 230 -30.83 -1.77 11.34
CA ASP A 230 -31.22 -2.24 12.68
C ASP A 230 -31.89 -3.62 12.58
N GLY A 231 -31.59 -4.49 13.54
CA GLY A 231 -32.05 -5.87 13.48
C GLY A 231 -31.21 -6.79 12.58
N TRP A 232 -30.07 -6.34 12.12
CA TRP A 232 -29.12 -7.15 11.32
C TRP A 232 -28.78 -8.52 11.94
N PRO A 233 -28.73 -8.71 13.28
CA PRO A 233 -28.51 -10.03 13.85
C PRO A 233 -29.56 -11.05 13.45
N ASP A 234 -30.84 -10.64 13.41
CA ASP A 234 -31.94 -11.51 12.97
C ASP A 234 -31.89 -11.72 11.47
N THR A 235 -31.67 -10.66 10.68
CA THR A 235 -31.54 -10.77 9.23
C THR A 235 -30.44 -11.74 8.81
N MET A 236 -29.26 -11.65 9.44
CA MET A 236 -28.14 -12.56 9.21
C MET A 236 -28.53 -14.00 9.59
N ALA A 237 -29.06 -14.21 10.80
CA ALA A 237 -29.44 -15.53 11.29
C ALA A 237 -30.50 -16.19 10.38
N ASP A 238 -31.49 -15.43 9.92
CA ASP A 238 -32.54 -15.92 9.01
C ASP A 238 -31.98 -16.31 7.64
N ALA A 239 -31.07 -15.51 7.10
CA ALA A 239 -30.40 -15.82 5.83
C ALA A 239 -29.59 -17.14 5.93
N LEU A 240 -28.85 -17.32 7.03
CA LEU A 240 -28.07 -18.54 7.25
C LEU A 240 -28.97 -19.77 7.50
N ARG A 241 -30.05 -19.59 8.26
CA ARG A 241 -31.07 -20.65 8.51
C ARG A 241 -31.73 -21.09 7.19
N ALA A 242 -32.11 -20.15 6.33
CA ALA A 242 -32.67 -20.46 5.02
C ALA A 242 -31.65 -21.24 4.14
N GLY A 243 -30.37 -20.93 4.22
CA GLY A 243 -29.30 -21.69 3.57
C GLY A 243 -29.23 -23.14 4.08
N ARG A 244 -29.35 -23.36 5.39
CA ARG A 244 -29.41 -24.71 5.98
C ARG A 244 -30.63 -25.51 5.49
N ALA A 245 -31.77 -24.86 5.40
CA ALA A 245 -33.04 -25.51 4.97
C ALA A 245 -32.95 -26.07 3.54
N ILE A 246 -32.12 -25.45 2.66
CA ILE A 246 -31.89 -25.93 1.30
C ILE A 246 -30.65 -26.85 1.18
N GLY A 247 -30.11 -27.33 2.30
CA GLY A 247 -29.05 -28.34 2.34
C GLY A 247 -27.62 -27.81 2.40
N ARG A 248 -27.37 -26.53 2.63
CA ARG A 248 -26.01 -26.02 2.86
C ARG A 248 -25.42 -26.62 4.13
N ARG A 249 -24.21 -27.17 4.02
CA ARG A 249 -23.55 -27.87 5.14
C ARG A 249 -22.68 -26.94 6.01
N SER A 250 -22.29 -25.76 5.51
CA SER A 250 -21.46 -24.81 6.22
C SER A 250 -21.95 -23.39 5.99
N ASN A 251 -21.69 -22.51 6.95
CA ASN A 251 -21.89 -21.08 6.79
C ASN A 251 -20.54 -20.36 6.96
N ILE A 252 -20.25 -19.47 6.04
CA ILE A 252 -19.09 -18.58 6.10
C ILE A 252 -19.59 -17.14 6.16
N VAL A 253 -19.20 -16.44 7.21
CA VAL A 253 -19.44 -15.01 7.39
C VAL A 253 -18.10 -14.31 7.37
N ILE A 254 -17.95 -13.30 6.53
CA ILE A 254 -16.73 -12.49 6.48
C ILE A 254 -17.02 -11.12 7.11
N VAL A 255 -16.11 -10.66 7.94
CA VAL A 255 -16.16 -9.34 8.54
C VAL A 255 -14.88 -8.57 8.27
N ALA A 256 -15.00 -7.38 7.69
CA ALA A 256 -13.88 -6.45 7.57
C ALA A 256 -13.54 -5.89 8.97
N GLU A 257 -12.26 -5.74 9.30
CA GLU A 257 -11.80 -5.22 10.61
C GLU A 257 -12.38 -3.84 10.95
N GLY A 258 -12.76 -3.07 9.95
CA GLY A 258 -13.37 -1.74 10.09
C GLY A 258 -14.89 -1.73 10.07
N ALA A 259 -15.55 -2.89 10.01
CA ALA A 259 -17.01 -2.96 9.91
C ALA A 259 -17.69 -2.32 11.13
N ARG A 260 -18.76 -1.55 10.86
CA ARG A 260 -19.55 -0.86 11.88
C ARG A 260 -21.04 -0.98 11.57
N ASP A 261 -21.86 -0.86 12.58
CA ASP A 261 -23.29 -0.67 12.40
C ASP A 261 -23.64 0.79 12.05
N ARG A 262 -24.89 1.08 11.79
CA ARG A 262 -25.36 2.43 11.46
C ARG A 262 -25.23 3.46 12.59
N HIS A 263 -24.99 3.00 13.83
CA HIS A 263 -24.74 3.85 14.99
C HIS A 263 -23.24 4.12 15.19
N GLY A 264 -22.39 3.53 14.34
CA GLY A 264 -20.95 3.66 14.40
C GLY A 264 -20.27 2.68 15.36
N GLU A 265 -21.03 1.75 15.97
CA GLU A 265 -20.48 0.74 16.85
C GLU A 265 -19.77 -0.37 16.04
N PRO A 266 -18.59 -0.83 16.47
CA PRO A 266 -17.86 -1.89 15.76
C PRO A 266 -18.66 -3.19 15.70
N ILE A 267 -18.67 -3.83 14.53
CA ILE A 267 -19.15 -5.21 14.35
C ILE A 267 -17.94 -6.12 14.35
N THR A 268 -17.76 -6.91 15.39
CA THR A 268 -16.61 -7.79 15.57
C THR A 268 -16.93 -9.24 15.23
N ALA A 269 -15.91 -10.00 14.83
CA ALA A 269 -16.07 -11.45 14.59
C ALA A 269 -16.57 -12.20 15.84
N GLN A 270 -16.15 -11.76 17.01
CA GLN A 270 -16.58 -12.33 18.30
C GLN A 270 -18.08 -12.10 18.55
N GLN A 271 -18.55 -10.87 18.34
CA GLN A 271 -19.95 -10.51 18.47
C GLN A 271 -20.82 -11.32 17.50
N ILE A 272 -20.39 -11.47 16.27
CA ILE A 272 -21.09 -12.27 15.25
C ILE A 272 -21.17 -13.74 15.68
N ARG A 273 -20.09 -14.32 16.22
CA ARG A 273 -20.08 -15.68 16.75
C ARG A 273 -21.14 -15.83 17.85
N ASP A 274 -21.16 -14.96 18.84
CA ASP A 274 -22.06 -15.04 19.99
C ASP A 274 -23.53 -14.97 19.52
N ILE A 275 -23.83 -14.10 18.55
CA ILE A 275 -25.15 -14.01 17.93
C ILE A 275 -25.55 -15.31 17.22
N LEU A 276 -24.62 -15.91 16.46
CA LEU A 276 -24.92 -17.17 15.74
C LEU A 276 -25.11 -18.33 16.69
N GLU A 277 -24.32 -18.44 17.76
CA GLU A 277 -24.51 -19.47 18.80
C GLU A 277 -25.84 -19.30 19.50
N GLU A 278 -26.23 -18.06 19.86
CA GLU A 278 -27.52 -17.79 20.52
C GLU A 278 -28.71 -18.08 19.60
N LYS A 279 -28.67 -17.56 18.34
CA LYS A 279 -29.83 -17.59 17.44
C LYS A 279 -29.98 -18.89 16.66
N LEU A 280 -28.88 -19.56 16.32
CA LEU A 280 -28.91 -20.79 15.52
C LEU A 280 -28.59 -22.05 16.33
N GLY A 281 -28.02 -21.93 17.52
CA GLY A 281 -27.56 -23.07 18.31
C GLY A 281 -26.40 -23.84 17.63
N GLU A 282 -25.67 -23.21 16.71
CA GLU A 282 -24.59 -23.83 15.95
C GLU A 282 -23.24 -23.57 16.64
N ASP A 283 -22.35 -24.57 16.66
CA ASP A 283 -20.95 -24.40 17.06
C ASP A 283 -20.25 -23.49 16.02
N THR A 284 -20.01 -22.24 16.41
CA THR A 284 -19.44 -21.20 15.54
C THR A 284 -17.99 -20.92 15.92
N ARG A 285 -17.11 -20.87 14.92
CA ARG A 285 -15.69 -20.61 15.11
C ARG A 285 -15.30 -19.27 14.50
N VAL A 286 -14.37 -18.58 15.17
CA VAL A 286 -13.78 -17.33 14.67
C VAL A 286 -12.36 -17.61 14.17
N THR A 287 -12.04 -17.04 13.03
CA THR A 287 -10.67 -17.01 12.50
C THR A 287 -10.33 -15.58 12.08
N SER A 288 -9.42 -14.93 12.79
CA SER A 288 -8.84 -13.68 12.34
C SER A 288 -7.60 -14.01 11.51
N LEU A 289 -7.60 -13.64 10.23
CA LEU A 289 -6.47 -13.93 9.33
C LEU A 289 -5.25 -13.06 9.65
N GLY A 290 -5.45 -11.83 10.11
CA GLY A 290 -4.37 -10.94 10.53
C GLY A 290 -3.27 -10.80 9.48
N HIS A 291 -2.01 -10.72 9.93
CA HIS A 291 -0.86 -10.37 9.09
C HIS A 291 -0.43 -11.42 8.05
N VAL A 292 -0.99 -12.63 8.05
CA VAL A 292 -0.74 -13.57 6.95
C VAL A 292 -1.19 -13.01 5.59
N GLN A 293 -2.14 -12.07 5.61
CA GLN A 293 -2.62 -11.37 4.42
C GLN A 293 -1.56 -10.46 3.80
N ARG A 294 -0.58 -9.97 4.57
CA ARG A 294 0.54 -9.14 4.08
C ARG A 294 1.72 -9.95 3.56
N GLY A 295 1.84 -11.20 3.98
CA GLY A 295 3.03 -12.02 3.79
C GLY A 295 3.02 -12.89 2.54
N GLY A 296 4.14 -13.57 2.36
CA GLY A 296 4.34 -14.56 1.31
C GLY A 296 4.73 -13.98 -0.04
N SER A 297 4.95 -14.88 -1.00
CA SER A 297 5.34 -14.50 -2.36
C SER A 297 4.22 -13.73 -3.06
N PRO A 298 4.53 -12.64 -3.79
CA PRO A 298 3.54 -11.92 -4.57
C PRO A 298 2.93 -12.81 -5.66
N SER A 299 1.64 -12.60 -5.92
CA SER A 299 0.92 -13.21 -7.03
C SER A 299 1.55 -12.82 -8.38
N ALA A 300 1.19 -13.53 -9.44
CA ALA A 300 1.62 -13.16 -10.78
C ALA A 300 1.18 -11.76 -11.17
N PHE A 301 -0.05 -11.38 -10.75
CA PHE A 301 -0.59 -10.05 -11.02
C PHE A 301 0.22 -8.95 -10.29
N ASP A 302 0.49 -9.10 -9.00
CA ASP A 302 1.27 -8.11 -8.24
C ASP A 302 2.71 -7.99 -8.75
N ARG A 303 3.35 -9.08 -9.20
CA ARG A 303 4.67 -8.99 -9.86
C ARG A 303 4.60 -8.20 -11.15
N TYR A 304 3.60 -8.47 -11.98
CA TYR A 304 3.39 -7.75 -13.24
C TYR A 304 3.08 -6.28 -12.98
N LEU A 305 2.05 -5.98 -12.18
CA LEU A 305 1.62 -4.63 -11.84
C LEU A 305 2.79 -3.80 -11.32
N SER A 306 3.47 -4.30 -10.29
CA SER A 306 4.61 -3.61 -9.66
C SER A 306 5.73 -3.34 -10.64
N THR A 307 6.01 -4.29 -11.55
CA THR A 307 7.06 -4.11 -12.56
C THR A 307 6.70 -3.00 -13.55
N VAL A 308 5.47 -2.97 -14.05
CA VAL A 308 5.07 -1.94 -15.02
C VAL A 308 4.92 -0.57 -14.38
N LEU A 309 4.44 -0.50 -13.11
CA LEU A 309 4.39 0.76 -12.37
C LEU A 309 5.80 1.31 -12.11
N GLY A 310 6.74 0.48 -11.68
CA GLY A 310 8.13 0.90 -11.45
C GLY A 310 8.84 1.36 -12.71
N PHE A 311 8.58 0.70 -13.86
CA PHE A 311 9.05 1.16 -15.16
C PHE A 311 8.47 2.54 -15.50
N ALA A 312 7.15 2.70 -15.42
CA ALA A 312 6.46 3.93 -15.75
C ALA A 312 6.84 5.09 -14.81
N ALA A 313 7.17 4.82 -13.56
CA ALA A 313 7.65 5.82 -12.62
C ALA A 313 8.96 6.46 -13.11
N VAL A 314 9.93 5.65 -13.56
CA VAL A 314 11.19 6.17 -14.11
C VAL A 314 10.96 6.91 -15.41
N GLU A 315 10.15 6.39 -16.32
CA GLU A 315 9.79 7.07 -17.57
C GLU A 315 9.15 8.44 -17.30
N LYS A 316 8.26 8.52 -16.30
CA LYS A 316 7.63 9.79 -15.92
C LYS A 316 8.64 10.80 -15.36
N ILE A 317 9.55 10.38 -14.50
CA ILE A 317 10.64 11.21 -13.97
C ILE A 317 11.48 11.79 -15.11
N LEU A 318 11.80 10.99 -16.11
CA LEU A 318 12.66 11.41 -17.24
C LEU A 318 11.94 12.27 -18.28
N SER A 319 10.65 12.02 -18.51
CA SER A 319 9.86 12.71 -19.55
C SER A 319 9.25 14.02 -19.08
N SER A 320 9.03 14.18 -17.78
CA SER A 320 8.34 15.34 -17.20
C SER A 320 9.03 15.83 -15.92
N PRO A 321 10.30 16.23 -15.97
CA PRO A 321 11.05 16.63 -14.79
C PRO A 321 10.51 17.89 -14.11
N ASP A 322 9.67 18.66 -14.80
CA ASP A 322 9.01 19.87 -14.27
C ASP A 322 7.59 19.65 -13.78
N ALA A 323 7.08 18.43 -13.87
CA ALA A 323 5.74 18.13 -13.35
C ALA A 323 5.70 18.27 -11.83
N GLU A 324 4.55 18.65 -11.30
CA GLU A 324 4.24 18.46 -9.89
C GLU A 324 4.35 16.98 -9.50
N PRO A 325 4.45 16.64 -8.20
CA PRO A 325 4.48 15.25 -7.76
C PRO A 325 3.37 14.41 -8.37
N GLN A 326 3.74 13.26 -8.93
CA GLN A 326 2.84 12.39 -9.68
C GLN A 326 2.63 11.04 -9.00
N LEU A 327 1.41 10.53 -9.09
CA LEU A 327 1.07 9.15 -8.77
C LEU A 327 1.03 8.33 -10.06
N ILE A 328 1.71 7.18 -10.06
CA ILE A 328 1.59 6.18 -11.13
C ILE A 328 0.63 5.10 -10.66
N GLY A 329 -0.41 4.87 -11.43
CA GLY A 329 -1.43 3.89 -11.16
C GLY A 329 -1.86 3.14 -12.42
N ILE A 330 -2.84 2.25 -12.25
CA ILE A 330 -3.48 1.52 -13.34
C ILE A 330 -4.98 1.85 -13.38
N ARG A 331 -5.53 2.05 -14.57
CA ARG A 331 -6.98 2.18 -14.79
C ARG A 331 -7.38 1.28 -15.96
N GLY A 332 -8.22 0.27 -15.68
CA GLY A 332 -8.44 -0.82 -16.60
C GLY A 332 -7.12 -1.54 -16.90
N HIS A 333 -6.69 -1.47 -18.17
CA HIS A 333 -5.40 -2.06 -18.60
C HIS A 333 -4.32 -1.01 -18.93
N GLN A 334 -4.59 0.25 -18.61
CA GLN A 334 -3.68 1.35 -18.96
C GLN A 334 -2.97 1.88 -17.71
N ILE A 335 -1.67 2.10 -17.84
CA ILE A 335 -0.90 2.83 -16.84
C ILE A 335 -1.22 4.32 -16.99
N ILE A 336 -1.57 4.94 -15.88
CA ILE A 336 -1.92 6.36 -15.82
C ILE A 336 -0.95 7.09 -14.89
N SER A 337 -0.83 8.39 -15.12
CA SER A 337 -0.14 9.33 -14.24
C SER A 337 -1.09 10.46 -13.89
N SER A 338 -1.19 10.80 -12.62
CA SER A 338 -2.07 11.86 -12.12
C SER A 338 -1.39 12.63 -10.98
N PRO A 339 -1.84 13.87 -10.67
CA PRO A 339 -1.30 14.62 -9.53
C PRO A 339 -1.41 13.81 -8.24
N LEU A 340 -0.31 13.74 -7.48
CA LEU A 340 -0.20 12.89 -6.30
C LEU A 340 -1.25 13.23 -5.24
N MET A 341 -1.35 14.51 -4.86
CA MET A 341 -2.23 14.92 -3.75
C MET A 341 -3.71 14.82 -4.08
N ALA A 342 -4.11 15.02 -5.33
CA ALA A 342 -5.50 14.83 -5.75
C ALA A 342 -6.03 13.41 -5.49
N ASN A 343 -5.12 12.43 -5.39
CA ASN A 343 -5.47 11.03 -5.15
C ASN A 343 -5.28 10.61 -3.69
N VAL A 344 -4.30 11.20 -2.99
CA VAL A 344 -4.03 10.87 -1.59
C VAL A 344 -5.13 11.41 -0.66
N GLU A 345 -5.69 12.57 -0.97
CA GLU A 345 -6.78 13.18 -0.20
C GLU A 345 -8.13 12.49 -0.39
N THR A 346 -8.23 11.59 -1.36
CA THR A 346 -9.46 10.88 -1.70
C THR A 346 -9.34 9.41 -1.34
N THR A 347 -10.05 8.99 -0.30
CA THR A 347 -10.19 7.57 0.03
C THR A 347 -11.11 6.89 -0.98
N ARG A 348 -10.68 5.77 -1.54
CA ARG A 348 -11.53 4.92 -2.36
C ARG A 348 -12.36 4.01 -1.44
N SER A 349 -13.64 3.96 -1.67
CA SER A 349 -14.55 3.02 -1.02
C SER A 349 -15.10 2.02 -2.03
N VAL A 350 -15.57 0.89 -1.55
CA VAL A 350 -16.34 -0.08 -2.35
C VAL A 350 -17.75 0.47 -2.43
N ALA A 351 -18.14 0.93 -3.61
CA ALA A 351 -19.50 1.44 -3.86
C ALA A 351 -20.44 0.29 -4.24
#